data_28b394acc438cdf3917464abdb15fac2
#
_entry.id   28b394acc438cdf3917464abdb15fac2
#
_cell.length_a   1.000
_cell.length_b   1.000
_cell.length_c   1.000
_cell.angle_alpha   90.00
_cell.angle_beta   90.00
_cell.angle_gamma   90.00
#
_symmetry.space_group_name_H-M   'P 1'
#
loop_
_entity.id
_entity.type
_entity.pdbx_description
1 polymer ?
#
loop_
_entity_poly.entity_id
_entity_poly.type
_entity_poly.pdbx_seq_one_letter_code
_entity_poly.pdbx_strand_id
1 'polypeptide(L)'
;MSSLIFLLALIWLGSGFECNFKYQARSKEEKDKLQVHLVPHTHNDVGWLKTVDEYYYGANNSIQHAGVQYILDSVIPQLVADQTKRFIYVEIAFFERWWNEQNHNMTKEVKKLVEEKRLEFINAGWCMNDEAATHYNAIIDQMTYGLNFVQETFGADARPRIAWHIDPFGHSSEQASLFAQMSFDAFFLGRIDYADKALRLEQQRMEMVWRGSRNLGQDSDIFAGVLYNGYAPPRGFCYDQSCNDPPVQDDPTLFDLNVKETVERFVNVTCKQASQYKTNHIMLTMGEDFQYENANTWYKNLDKLITYLKEVSKM
;
A
#
# COMPACT_ATOMS: atom_id res chain seq x y z
N MET A 1 0.33 -0.49 -22.97
CA MET A 1 -0.39 -0.63 -21.68
C MET A 1 0.34 -1.71 -20.90
N SER A 2 1.42 -1.36 -20.23
CA SER A 2 2.14 -2.28 -19.35
C SER A 2 1.37 -2.38 -18.04
N SER A 3 1.20 -3.61 -17.60
CA SER A 3 0.43 -4.01 -16.44
C SER A 3 0.88 -3.27 -15.18
N LEU A 4 -0.03 -2.53 -14.54
CA LEU A 4 0.07 -2.21 -13.12
C LEU A 4 0.00 -3.54 -12.37
N ILE A 5 1.15 -4.10 -12.02
CA ILE A 5 1.21 -5.38 -11.31
C ILE A 5 1.51 -5.09 -9.85
N PHE A 6 0.51 -4.63 -9.10
CA PHE A 6 0.45 -4.88 -7.67
C PHE A 6 -0.07 -6.31 -7.47
N LEU A 7 0.79 -7.30 -7.63
CA LEU A 7 0.39 -8.70 -7.41
C LEU A 7 0.94 -9.19 -6.07
N LEU A 8 0.33 -8.72 -4.97
CA LEU A 8 0.72 -9.15 -3.63
C LEU A 8 0.07 -10.47 -3.21
N ALA A 9 -1.12 -10.73 -3.62
CA ALA A 9 -1.78 -12.03 -3.67
C ALA A 9 -3.08 -11.86 -4.45
N LEU A 10 -3.21 -12.55 -5.56
CA LEU A 10 -4.49 -12.73 -6.22
C LEU A 10 -5.24 -13.80 -5.42
N ILE A 11 -6.16 -13.39 -4.56
CA ILE A 11 -7.09 -14.29 -3.90
C ILE A 11 -8.31 -14.37 -4.81
N TRP A 12 -8.48 -15.52 -5.43
CA TRP A 12 -9.69 -15.83 -6.14
C TRP A 12 -10.72 -16.37 -5.13
N LEU A 13 -11.83 -15.67 -4.96
CA LEU A 13 -12.98 -16.18 -4.24
C LEU A 13 -13.86 -16.94 -5.25
N GLY A 14 -13.78 -18.26 -5.22
CA GLY A 14 -14.56 -19.14 -6.08
C GLY A 14 -16.00 -19.31 -5.62
N SER A 15 -16.72 -20.21 -6.27
CA SER A 15 -18.17 -20.46 -6.14
C SER A 15 -18.70 -20.82 -4.75
N GLY A 16 -17.85 -20.99 -3.74
CA GLY A 16 -18.25 -21.23 -2.36
C GLY A 16 -18.67 -19.97 -1.58
N PHE A 17 -18.30 -18.75 -2.07
CA PHE A 17 -18.69 -17.47 -1.48
C PHE A 17 -19.27 -16.57 -2.58
N GLU A 18 -20.58 -16.47 -2.65
CA GLU A 18 -21.25 -15.57 -3.58
C GLU A 18 -21.24 -14.14 -3.02
N CYS A 19 -20.36 -13.31 -3.54
CA CYS A 19 -20.52 -11.87 -3.43
C CYS A 19 -21.61 -11.42 -4.40
N ASN A 20 -22.85 -11.30 -3.94
CA ASN A 20 -24.00 -10.89 -4.78
C ASN A 20 -23.96 -9.40 -5.14
N PHE A 21 -23.09 -9.01 -6.07
CA PHE A 21 -23.04 -7.65 -6.62
C PHE A 21 -22.69 -7.66 -8.12
N LYS A 22 -23.06 -6.58 -8.82
CA LYS A 22 -22.71 -6.41 -10.25
C LYS A 22 -21.45 -5.58 -10.37
N TYR A 23 -20.48 -6.04 -11.16
CA TYR A 23 -19.25 -5.34 -11.47
C TYR A 23 -18.89 -5.43 -12.95
N GLN A 24 -17.95 -4.60 -13.39
CA GLN A 24 -17.40 -4.63 -14.74
C GLN A 24 -16.13 -5.46 -14.76
N ALA A 25 -16.16 -6.62 -15.43
CA ALA A 25 -14.98 -7.47 -15.59
C ALA A 25 -14.13 -7.01 -16.79
N ARG A 26 -12.81 -7.16 -16.69
CA ARG A 26 -11.86 -6.85 -17.77
C ARG A 26 -11.91 -7.87 -18.92
N SER A 27 -12.20 -9.12 -18.60
CA SER A 27 -12.30 -10.20 -19.60
C SER A 27 -13.44 -11.15 -19.26
N LYS A 28 -13.82 -12.03 -20.23
CA LYS A 28 -14.82 -13.08 -19.99
C LYS A 28 -14.36 -14.11 -18.95
N GLU A 29 -13.04 -14.37 -18.88
CA GLU A 29 -12.43 -15.35 -17.97
C GLU A 29 -12.39 -14.84 -16.51
N GLU A 30 -12.37 -13.50 -16.34
CA GLU A 30 -12.39 -12.85 -15.02
C GLU A 30 -13.79 -12.48 -14.54
N LYS A 31 -14.81 -12.66 -15.40
CA LYS A 31 -16.17 -12.13 -15.17
C LYS A 31 -16.79 -12.59 -13.85
N ASP A 32 -16.42 -13.77 -13.36
CA ASP A 32 -17.01 -14.39 -12.18
C ASP A 32 -16.00 -14.45 -11.01
N LYS A 33 -14.91 -13.66 -11.08
CA LYS A 33 -13.82 -13.71 -10.10
C LYS A 33 -13.52 -12.33 -9.53
N LEU A 34 -13.64 -12.20 -8.22
CA LEU A 34 -13.18 -11.02 -7.50
C LEU A 34 -11.64 -11.11 -7.32
N GLN A 35 -10.93 -10.08 -7.76
CA GLN A 35 -9.49 -9.94 -7.62
C GLN A 35 -9.19 -9.07 -6.40
N VAL A 36 -8.64 -9.66 -5.37
CA VAL A 36 -8.32 -8.97 -4.12
C VAL A 36 -6.80 -8.76 -4.04
N HIS A 37 -6.38 -7.50 -4.06
CA HIS A 37 -4.99 -7.11 -3.94
C HIS A 37 -4.67 -6.72 -2.51
N LEU A 38 -3.84 -7.50 -1.81
CA LEU A 38 -3.32 -7.15 -0.50
C LEU A 38 -2.03 -6.35 -0.68
N VAL A 39 -1.96 -5.18 -0.05
CA VAL A 39 -0.85 -4.25 -0.22
C VAL A 39 -0.16 -4.01 1.13
N PRO A 40 0.88 -4.82 1.48
CA PRO A 40 1.72 -4.55 2.62
C PRO A 40 2.48 -3.23 2.45
N HIS A 41 2.35 -2.34 3.45
CA HIS A 41 2.97 -1.03 3.45
C HIS A 41 3.21 -0.53 4.87
N THR A 42 3.99 0.50 5.01
CA THR A 42 4.12 1.32 6.22
C THR A 42 4.06 2.79 5.83
N HIS A 43 3.57 3.64 6.70
CA HIS A 43 3.64 5.10 6.57
C HIS A 43 4.63 5.64 7.58
N ASN A 44 5.63 6.39 7.14
CA ASN A 44 6.69 6.87 8.02
C ASN A 44 6.88 8.39 7.86
N ASP A 45 6.35 9.14 8.80
CA ASP A 45 6.54 10.59 8.84
C ASP A 45 8.03 10.96 8.89
N VAL A 46 8.47 11.82 7.99
CA VAL A 46 9.82 12.37 7.97
C VAL A 46 9.89 13.57 8.94
N GLY A 47 9.72 13.25 10.20
CA GLY A 47 9.55 14.17 11.31
C GLY A 47 8.09 14.59 11.54
N TRP A 48 7.59 14.42 12.78
CA TRP A 48 6.27 14.84 13.23
C TRP A 48 6.29 15.13 14.76
N LEU A 49 5.99 14.13 15.60
CA LEU A 49 6.07 14.26 17.08
C LEU A 49 7.50 14.11 17.60
N LYS A 50 8.34 13.47 16.81
CA LYS A 50 9.78 13.30 17.04
C LYS A 50 10.55 13.89 15.86
N THR A 51 11.84 14.13 16.06
CA THR A 51 12.72 14.54 14.95
C THR A 51 12.92 13.39 13.95
N VAL A 52 13.40 13.72 12.73
CA VAL A 52 13.71 12.72 11.71
C VAL A 52 14.68 11.66 12.24
N ASP A 53 15.73 12.09 12.96
CA ASP A 53 16.70 11.17 13.57
C ASP A 53 16.06 10.25 14.61
N GLU A 54 15.20 10.77 15.46
CA GLU A 54 14.51 9.97 16.48
C GLU A 54 13.55 8.95 15.87
N TYR A 55 12.89 9.28 14.75
CA TYR A 55 12.09 8.32 14.00
C TYR A 55 12.94 7.25 13.33
N TYR A 56 14.11 7.61 12.79
CA TYR A 56 14.98 6.63 12.16
C TYR A 56 15.56 5.64 13.18
N TYR A 57 16.14 6.17 14.25
CA TYR A 57 16.83 5.35 15.27
C TYR A 57 15.89 4.68 16.29
N GLY A 58 14.64 5.05 16.37
CA GLY A 58 13.72 4.54 17.38
C GLY A 58 13.96 5.12 18.77
N ALA A 59 14.41 6.39 18.85
CA ALA A 59 14.55 7.09 20.11
C ALA A 59 13.23 7.69 20.61
N ASN A 60 13.15 8.04 21.90
CA ASN A 60 11.98 8.67 22.53
C ASN A 60 10.64 7.96 22.27
N ASN A 61 10.64 6.63 22.34
CA ASN A 61 9.47 5.79 22.06
C ASN A 61 8.29 5.99 23.04
N SER A 62 8.49 6.70 24.15
CA SER A 62 7.40 7.14 25.02
C SER A 62 6.52 8.24 24.40
N ILE A 63 7.04 8.98 23.40
CA ILE A 63 6.28 9.96 22.63
C ILE A 63 5.47 9.21 21.54
N GLN A 64 6.15 8.41 20.74
CA GLN A 64 5.58 7.53 19.75
C GLN A 64 6.53 6.36 19.49
N HIS A 65 6.01 5.13 19.58
CA HIS A 65 6.80 3.93 19.26
C HIS A 65 7.03 3.84 17.75
N ALA A 66 8.24 4.14 17.32
CA ALA A 66 8.61 4.13 15.91
C ALA A 66 10.13 4.12 15.74
N GLY A 67 10.63 3.21 14.90
CA GLY A 67 12.05 3.10 14.54
C GLY A 67 12.21 2.57 13.11
N VAL A 68 12.33 3.46 12.12
CA VAL A 68 12.24 3.11 10.70
C VAL A 68 13.38 2.20 10.25
N GLN A 69 14.59 2.34 10.83
CA GLN A 69 15.67 1.40 10.55
C GLN A 69 15.27 -0.05 10.84
N TYR A 70 14.52 -0.29 11.93
CA TYR A 70 14.07 -1.64 12.31
C TYR A 70 12.97 -2.16 11.40
N ILE A 71 12.13 -1.28 10.85
CA ILE A 71 11.13 -1.66 9.83
C ILE A 71 11.84 -2.22 8.61
N LEU A 72 12.82 -1.50 8.07
CA LEU A 72 13.59 -1.95 6.89
C LEU A 72 14.41 -3.21 7.20
N ASP A 73 15.07 -3.28 8.36
CA ASP A 73 15.81 -4.46 8.83
C ASP A 73 14.92 -5.70 9.01
N SER A 74 13.64 -5.51 9.28
CA SER A 74 12.67 -6.60 9.42
C SER A 74 12.05 -7.00 8.09
N VAL A 75 11.62 -6.05 7.28
CA VAL A 75 10.93 -6.28 5.99
C VAL A 75 11.86 -6.93 4.97
N ILE A 76 13.05 -6.36 4.75
CA ILE A 76 13.95 -6.80 3.67
C ILE A 76 14.35 -8.28 3.81
N PRO A 77 14.78 -8.79 4.98
CA PRO A 77 15.07 -10.21 5.13
C PRO A 77 13.85 -11.13 4.88
N GLN A 78 12.64 -10.69 5.23
CA GLN A 78 11.43 -11.47 4.92
C GLN A 78 11.18 -11.57 3.40
N LEU A 79 11.42 -10.48 2.67
CA LEU A 79 11.34 -10.51 1.21
C LEU A 79 12.42 -11.40 0.60
N VAL A 80 13.65 -11.35 1.10
CA VAL A 80 14.74 -12.19 0.62
C VAL A 80 14.46 -13.67 0.85
N ALA A 81 13.93 -14.02 2.02
CA ALA A 81 13.65 -15.40 2.42
C ALA A 81 12.52 -16.05 1.64
N ASP A 82 11.52 -15.31 1.17
CA ASP A 82 10.33 -15.84 0.53
C ASP A 82 9.95 -15.04 -0.72
N GLN A 83 10.03 -15.70 -1.89
CA GLN A 83 9.76 -15.08 -3.20
C GLN A 83 8.29 -14.69 -3.41
N THR A 84 7.38 -15.17 -2.62
CA THR A 84 5.96 -14.82 -2.70
C THR A 84 5.63 -13.50 -2.06
N LYS A 85 6.48 -12.99 -1.18
CA LYS A 85 6.26 -11.74 -0.43
C LYS A 85 6.56 -10.49 -1.27
N ARG A 86 5.80 -9.46 -0.99
CA ARG A 86 5.89 -8.13 -1.64
C ARG A 86 5.79 -7.04 -0.58
N PHE A 87 6.32 -5.88 -0.88
CA PHE A 87 6.20 -4.67 -0.07
C PHE A 87 6.28 -3.42 -0.95
N ILE A 88 5.55 -2.38 -0.59
CA ILE A 88 5.71 -1.04 -1.18
C ILE A 88 6.33 -0.10 -0.16
N TYR A 89 7.22 0.79 -0.62
CA TYR A 89 7.91 1.75 0.24
C TYR A 89 7.91 3.16 -0.37
N VAL A 90 7.82 4.19 0.45
CA VAL A 90 7.58 5.59 0.03
C VAL A 90 8.77 6.51 0.32
N GLU A 91 9.12 6.70 1.58
CA GLU A 91 9.92 7.83 2.07
C GLU A 91 11.44 7.62 1.83
N ILE A 92 11.97 8.25 0.78
CA ILE A 92 13.38 8.09 0.41
C ILE A 92 14.33 8.66 1.47
N ALA A 93 13.88 9.63 2.28
CA ALA A 93 14.66 10.15 3.41
C ALA A 93 15.18 9.06 4.35
N PHE A 94 14.36 8.08 4.65
CA PHE A 94 14.75 6.96 5.51
C PHE A 94 15.40 5.83 4.73
N PHE A 95 14.88 5.54 3.53
CA PHE A 95 15.41 4.44 2.72
C PHE A 95 16.87 4.70 2.29
N GLU A 96 17.18 5.89 1.81
CA GLU A 96 18.55 6.26 1.44
C GLU A 96 19.52 6.17 2.62
N ARG A 97 19.09 6.64 3.80
CA ARG A 97 19.89 6.55 5.02
C ARG A 97 20.19 5.09 5.36
N TRP A 98 19.17 4.24 5.41
CA TRP A 98 19.30 2.81 5.63
C TRP A 98 20.17 2.14 4.56
N TRP A 99 19.97 2.48 3.29
CA TRP A 99 20.72 1.98 2.15
C TRP A 99 22.24 2.23 2.28
N ASN A 100 22.61 3.42 2.69
CA ASN A 100 24.02 3.83 2.86
C ASN A 100 24.72 3.11 4.03
N GLU A 101 23.97 2.54 4.96
CA GLU A 101 24.49 1.72 6.07
C GLU A 101 24.69 0.25 5.68
N GLN A 102 24.15 -0.18 4.51
CA GLN A 102 24.15 -1.58 4.14
C GLN A 102 25.50 -2.04 3.55
N ASN A 103 25.86 -3.31 3.84
CA ASN A 103 27.01 -3.95 3.19
C ASN A 103 26.69 -4.34 1.73
N HIS A 104 27.73 -4.67 0.97
CA HIS A 104 27.63 -5.03 -0.45
C HIS A 104 26.66 -6.21 -0.71
N ASN A 105 26.62 -7.22 0.17
CA ASN A 105 25.73 -8.36 -0.03
C ASN A 105 24.26 -7.93 0.10
N MET A 106 23.93 -7.14 1.12
CA MET A 106 22.58 -6.65 1.33
C MET A 106 22.13 -5.73 0.19
N THR A 107 22.98 -4.82 -0.26
CA THR A 107 22.64 -3.93 -1.40
C THR A 107 22.38 -4.72 -2.68
N LYS A 108 23.11 -5.83 -2.91
CA LYS A 108 22.87 -6.73 -4.04
C LYS A 108 21.51 -7.43 -3.94
N GLU A 109 21.15 -7.95 -2.76
CA GLU A 109 19.82 -8.56 -2.54
C GLU A 109 18.70 -7.54 -2.75
N VAL A 110 18.84 -6.33 -2.22
CA VAL A 110 17.82 -5.27 -2.39
C VAL A 110 17.65 -4.91 -3.88
N LYS A 111 18.74 -4.77 -4.64
CA LYS A 111 18.66 -4.53 -6.10
C LYS A 111 17.87 -5.63 -6.80
N LYS A 112 18.10 -6.89 -6.43
CA LYS A 112 17.36 -8.03 -6.95
C LYS A 112 15.87 -7.97 -6.57
N LEU A 113 15.53 -7.60 -5.33
CA LEU A 113 14.14 -7.43 -4.90
C LEU A 113 13.41 -6.37 -5.72
N VAL A 114 14.08 -5.26 -6.03
CA VAL A 114 13.51 -4.18 -6.85
C VAL A 114 13.34 -4.64 -8.31
N GLU A 115 14.35 -5.28 -8.89
CA GLU A 115 14.28 -5.84 -10.25
C GLU A 115 13.13 -6.87 -10.40
N GLU A 116 12.94 -7.73 -9.40
CA GLU A 116 11.87 -8.74 -9.35
C GLU A 116 10.49 -8.15 -8.98
N LYS A 117 10.37 -6.84 -8.77
CA LYS A 117 9.13 -6.18 -8.32
C LYS A 117 8.56 -6.77 -7.02
N ARG A 118 9.44 -7.14 -6.11
CA ARG A 118 9.09 -7.63 -4.77
C ARG A 118 9.23 -6.56 -3.69
N LEU A 119 10.13 -5.63 -3.88
CA LEU A 119 10.16 -4.32 -3.25
C LEU A 119 9.88 -3.29 -4.34
N GLU A 120 8.79 -2.56 -4.22
CA GLU A 120 8.44 -1.50 -5.16
C GLU A 120 8.46 -0.15 -4.46
N PHE A 121 9.14 0.83 -5.07
CA PHE A 121 8.98 2.21 -4.66
C PHE A 121 7.67 2.75 -5.21
N ILE A 122 6.91 3.40 -4.34
CA ILE A 122 5.68 4.10 -4.69
C ILE A 122 5.83 5.55 -4.24
N ASN A 123 5.32 6.51 -4.98
CA ASN A 123 5.58 7.94 -4.75
C ASN A 123 7.08 8.29 -4.87
N ALA A 124 7.90 7.76 -3.98
CA ALA A 124 9.35 7.91 -3.93
C ALA A 124 9.86 9.35 -3.86
N GLY A 125 9.11 10.23 -3.22
CA GLY A 125 9.64 11.52 -2.78
C GLY A 125 10.56 11.36 -1.57
N TRP A 126 11.27 12.43 -1.21
CA TRP A 126 11.98 12.52 0.06
C TRP A 126 11.04 12.20 1.24
N CYS A 127 9.84 12.77 1.19
CA CYS A 127 8.74 12.51 2.11
C CYS A 127 7.40 12.43 1.35
N MET A 128 6.33 12.13 2.05
CA MET A 128 4.95 12.36 1.59
C MET A 128 4.58 13.79 1.98
N ASN A 129 4.66 14.74 1.04
CA ASN A 129 4.45 16.15 1.36
C ASN A 129 2.98 16.49 1.66
N ASP A 130 2.77 17.43 2.57
CA ASP A 130 1.49 18.11 2.72
C ASP A 130 1.10 18.84 1.43
N GLU A 131 -0.18 18.93 1.11
CA GLU A 131 -0.67 19.55 -0.12
C GLU A 131 -1.31 20.92 0.12
N ALA A 132 -1.55 21.29 1.37
CA ALA A 132 -2.20 22.55 1.72
C ALA A 132 -1.21 23.69 2.00
N ALA A 133 -0.16 23.41 2.76
CA ALA A 133 0.77 24.41 3.26
C ALA A 133 2.12 24.45 2.52
N THR A 134 2.43 23.45 1.69
CA THR A 134 3.69 23.36 0.95
C THR A 134 3.70 24.27 -0.28
N HIS A 135 4.89 24.85 -0.56
CA HIS A 135 5.13 25.58 -1.80
C HIS A 135 5.52 24.60 -2.93
N TYR A 136 5.00 24.80 -4.14
CA TYR A 136 5.23 23.89 -5.27
C TYR A 136 6.72 23.68 -5.61
N ASN A 137 7.58 24.68 -5.42
CA ASN A 137 9.02 24.50 -5.61
C ASN A 137 9.58 23.40 -4.70
N ALA A 138 9.22 23.42 -3.41
CA ALA A 138 9.66 22.41 -2.46
C ALA A 138 9.08 21.01 -2.80
N ILE A 139 7.85 20.95 -3.31
CA ILE A 139 7.26 19.70 -3.79
C ILE A 139 8.06 19.13 -4.96
N ILE A 140 8.39 19.96 -5.94
CA ILE A 140 9.18 19.55 -7.11
C ILE A 140 10.58 19.11 -6.67
N ASP A 141 11.24 19.86 -5.81
CA ASP A 141 12.60 19.57 -5.35
C ASP A 141 12.67 18.25 -4.60
N GLN A 142 11.78 18.02 -3.63
CA GLN A 142 11.75 16.80 -2.85
C GLN A 142 11.41 15.56 -3.70
N MET A 143 10.48 15.69 -4.65
CA MET A 143 10.16 14.63 -5.60
C MET A 143 11.32 14.35 -6.55
N THR A 144 11.95 15.40 -7.09
CA THR A 144 13.09 15.27 -8.00
C THR A 144 14.25 14.53 -7.32
N TYR A 145 14.55 14.87 -6.06
CA TYR A 145 15.59 14.21 -5.30
C TYR A 145 15.32 12.71 -5.14
N GLY A 146 14.14 12.36 -4.64
CA GLY A 146 13.79 10.96 -4.40
C GLY A 146 13.72 10.13 -5.68
N LEU A 147 13.11 10.66 -6.74
CA LEU A 147 13.02 9.99 -8.03
C LEU A 147 14.39 9.77 -8.68
N ASN A 148 15.32 10.73 -8.56
CA ASN A 148 16.68 10.59 -9.04
C ASN A 148 17.43 9.53 -8.24
N PHE A 149 17.34 9.54 -6.91
CA PHE A 149 17.95 8.49 -6.08
C PHE A 149 17.51 7.09 -6.52
N VAL A 150 16.21 6.87 -6.71
CA VAL A 150 15.69 5.57 -7.14
C VAL A 150 16.22 5.21 -8.53
N GLN A 151 16.19 6.12 -9.47
CA GLN A 151 16.64 5.87 -10.85
C GLN A 151 18.16 5.62 -10.93
N GLU A 152 18.98 6.37 -10.22
CA GLU A 152 20.44 6.24 -10.23
C GLU A 152 20.89 4.97 -9.50
N THR A 153 20.18 4.58 -8.43
CA THR A 153 20.55 3.42 -7.61
C THR A 153 20.07 2.09 -8.20
N PHE A 154 18.85 2.08 -8.74
CA PHE A 154 18.14 0.85 -9.15
C PHE A 154 17.81 0.78 -10.65
N GLY A 155 18.06 1.84 -11.41
CA GLY A 155 17.77 1.91 -12.83
C GLY A 155 16.40 2.56 -13.15
N ALA A 156 16.21 2.89 -14.42
CA ALA A 156 15.01 3.59 -14.88
C ALA A 156 13.69 2.82 -14.65
N ASP A 157 13.74 1.49 -14.72
CA ASP A 157 12.57 0.62 -14.52
C ASP A 157 12.09 0.58 -13.06
N ALA A 158 12.92 1.03 -12.12
CA ALA A 158 12.57 1.14 -10.71
C ALA A 158 11.79 2.44 -10.40
N ARG A 159 11.80 3.42 -11.31
CA ARG A 159 11.08 4.68 -11.13
C ARG A 159 9.59 4.41 -10.95
N PRO A 160 8.97 4.93 -9.86
CA PRO A 160 7.56 4.67 -9.60
C PRO A 160 6.66 5.33 -10.65
N ARG A 161 5.54 4.68 -10.94
CA ARG A 161 4.48 5.18 -11.82
C ARG A 161 3.20 5.48 -11.05
N ILE A 162 3.20 5.21 -9.75
CA ILE A 162 2.05 5.40 -8.85
C ILE A 162 2.43 6.41 -7.78
N ALA A 163 1.67 7.48 -7.69
CA ALA A 163 1.71 8.44 -6.60
C ALA A 163 0.84 7.96 -5.44
N TRP A 164 1.29 8.20 -4.21
CA TRP A 164 0.71 7.65 -2.99
C TRP A 164 0.69 8.69 -1.89
N HIS A 165 -0.46 9.33 -1.69
CA HIS A 165 -0.71 10.31 -0.65
C HIS A 165 -1.84 9.84 0.26
N ILE A 166 -1.48 9.01 1.21
CA ILE A 166 -2.44 8.36 2.09
C ILE A 166 -2.78 9.19 3.33
N ASP A 167 -1.85 10.04 3.78
CA ASP A 167 -2.00 10.82 5.00
C ASP A 167 -2.37 12.30 4.80
N PRO A 168 -2.03 13.04 3.72
CA PRO A 168 -2.45 14.43 3.55
C PRO A 168 -3.95 14.63 3.77
N PHE A 169 -4.30 15.69 4.52
CA PHE A 169 -5.67 15.94 5.04
C PHE A 169 -6.52 16.74 4.07
N GLY A 170 -6.42 16.46 2.82
CA GLY A 170 -7.02 17.10 1.67
C GLY A 170 -6.01 17.16 0.54
N HIS A 171 -6.50 17.35 -0.67
CA HIS A 171 -5.69 17.23 -1.88
C HIS A 171 -5.86 18.44 -2.76
N SER A 172 -4.76 18.90 -3.40
CA SER A 172 -4.77 20.01 -4.32
C SER A 172 -4.75 19.54 -5.78
N SER A 173 -5.43 20.26 -6.65
CA SER A 173 -5.36 20.04 -8.09
C SER A 173 -3.95 20.25 -8.64
N GLU A 174 -3.17 21.13 -8.01
CA GLU A 174 -1.77 21.35 -8.36
C GLU A 174 -0.92 20.10 -8.12
N GLN A 175 -1.10 19.41 -7.00
CA GLN A 175 -0.39 18.16 -6.73
C GLN A 175 -0.70 17.08 -7.78
N ALA A 176 -1.97 16.93 -8.15
CA ALA A 176 -2.38 16.02 -9.22
C ALA A 176 -1.75 16.40 -10.56
N SER A 177 -1.70 17.69 -10.88
CA SER A 177 -1.06 18.22 -12.08
C SER A 177 0.45 17.96 -12.10
N LEU A 178 1.14 18.18 -10.98
CA LEU A 178 2.57 17.92 -10.85
C LEU A 178 2.88 16.43 -11.03
N PHE A 179 2.11 15.55 -10.42
CA PHE A 179 2.29 14.10 -10.61
C PHE A 179 2.09 13.66 -12.05
N ALA A 180 1.05 14.18 -12.74
CA ALA A 180 0.87 13.90 -14.16
C ALA A 180 2.08 14.37 -15.00
N GLN A 181 2.60 15.57 -14.74
CA GLN A 181 3.80 16.12 -15.41
C GLN A 181 5.08 15.32 -15.07
N MET A 182 5.16 14.71 -13.90
CA MET A 182 6.24 13.80 -13.49
C MET A 182 6.09 12.38 -14.06
N SER A 183 5.10 12.16 -14.93
CA SER A 183 4.82 10.89 -15.60
C SER A 183 4.29 9.79 -14.68
N PHE A 184 3.58 10.14 -13.63
CA PHE A 184 2.80 9.17 -12.88
C PHE A 184 1.52 8.81 -13.63
N ASP A 185 1.14 7.54 -13.62
CA ASP A 185 -0.08 7.05 -14.25
C ASP A 185 -1.29 7.14 -13.32
N ALA A 186 -1.05 7.01 -12.02
CA ALA A 186 -2.10 6.98 -11.02
C ALA A 186 -1.70 7.70 -9.73
N PHE A 187 -2.71 8.16 -9.01
CA PHE A 187 -2.60 8.83 -7.73
C PHE A 187 -3.60 8.25 -6.73
N PHE A 188 -3.13 7.55 -5.71
CA PHE A 188 -3.97 7.02 -4.66
C PHE A 188 -4.03 7.94 -3.45
N LEU A 189 -5.25 8.15 -2.94
CA LEU A 189 -5.59 9.08 -1.87
C LEU A 189 -6.14 8.30 -0.67
N GLY A 190 -5.64 8.57 0.52
CA GLY A 190 -6.15 7.94 1.75
C GLY A 190 -7.31 8.69 2.37
N ARG A 191 -7.21 10.03 2.42
CA ARG A 191 -8.18 10.90 3.11
C ARG A 191 -8.89 11.81 2.12
N ILE A 192 -10.21 11.91 2.25
CA ILE A 192 -11.06 12.91 1.58
C ILE A 192 -12.17 13.31 2.54
N ASP A 193 -12.94 14.34 2.20
CA ASP A 193 -14.13 14.73 2.95
C ASP A 193 -15.07 13.53 3.17
N TYR A 194 -15.56 13.38 4.38
CA TYR A 194 -16.36 12.21 4.77
C TYR A 194 -17.71 12.12 4.05
N ALA A 195 -18.34 13.27 3.75
CA ALA A 195 -19.61 13.30 3.05
C ALA A 195 -19.44 12.98 1.56
N ASP A 196 -18.37 13.52 0.92
CA ASP A 196 -17.99 13.17 -0.45
C ASP A 196 -17.63 11.67 -0.55
N LYS A 197 -16.88 11.15 0.43
CA LYS A 197 -16.55 9.71 0.48
C LYS A 197 -17.81 8.84 0.54
N ALA A 198 -18.75 9.17 1.42
CA ALA A 198 -20.02 8.43 1.55
C ALA A 198 -20.78 8.41 0.21
N LEU A 199 -20.89 9.56 -0.44
CA LEU A 199 -21.56 9.69 -1.75
C LEU A 199 -20.83 8.88 -2.85
N ARG A 200 -19.49 8.92 -2.87
CA ARG A 200 -18.70 8.15 -3.83
C ARG A 200 -18.83 6.65 -3.65
N LEU A 201 -18.87 6.17 -2.40
CA LEU A 201 -19.11 4.75 -2.09
C LEU A 201 -20.50 4.31 -2.56
N GLU A 202 -21.53 5.09 -2.30
CA GLU A 202 -22.91 4.80 -2.75
C GLU A 202 -23.00 4.76 -4.29
N GLN A 203 -22.32 5.67 -4.97
CA GLN A 203 -22.35 5.80 -6.43
C GLN A 203 -21.27 4.97 -7.15
N GLN A 204 -20.46 4.19 -6.42
CA GLN A 204 -19.32 3.46 -6.98
C GLN A 204 -18.35 4.38 -7.77
N ARG A 205 -18.00 5.54 -7.21
CA ARG A 205 -17.15 6.56 -7.84
C ARG A 205 -15.88 6.85 -7.05
N MET A 206 -15.34 5.84 -6.38
CA MET A 206 -14.07 5.92 -5.65
C MET A 206 -12.86 6.06 -6.59
N GLU A 207 -13.04 5.72 -7.84
CA GLU A 207 -12.02 5.79 -8.89
C GLU A 207 -12.47 6.72 -10.01
N MET A 208 -11.58 7.58 -10.48
CA MET A 208 -11.88 8.61 -11.48
C MET A 208 -10.64 9.02 -12.28
N VAL A 209 -10.83 9.69 -13.39
CA VAL A 209 -9.78 10.48 -14.04
C VAL A 209 -9.87 11.90 -13.48
N TRP A 210 -8.77 12.39 -12.90
CA TRP A 210 -8.67 13.73 -12.36
C TRP A 210 -7.86 14.62 -13.28
N ARG A 211 -8.48 15.68 -13.79
CA ARG A 211 -7.79 16.74 -14.53
C ARG A 211 -7.20 17.76 -13.56
N GLY A 212 -5.90 17.65 -13.29
CA GLY A 212 -5.20 18.49 -12.33
C GLY A 212 -5.11 19.96 -12.75
N SER A 213 -5.01 20.23 -14.05
CA SER A 213 -4.92 21.60 -14.58
C SER A 213 -5.86 21.81 -15.76
N ARG A 214 -6.65 22.89 -15.70
CA ARG A 214 -7.50 23.29 -16.83
C ARG A 214 -6.68 23.77 -18.02
N ASN A 215 -5.55 24.44 -17.76
CA ASN A 215 -4.69 25.01 -18.80
C ASN A 215 -3.91 23.95 -19.56
N LEU A 216 -3.46 22.89 -18.89
CA LEU A 216 -2.75 21.78 -19.50
C LEU A 216 -3.72 20.76 -20.15
N GLY A 217 -5.00 20.83 -19.84
CA GLY A 217 -5.99 19.92 -20.42
C GLY A 217 -5.66 18.45 -20.13
N GLN A 218 -5.67 17.61 -21.16
CA GLN A 218 -5.44 16.16 -21.05
C GLN A 218 -4.02 15.80 -20.58
N ASP A 219 -3.04 16.65 -20.76
CA ASP A 219 -1.66 16.41 -20.32
C ASP A 219 -1.53 16.42 -18.79
N SER A 220 -2.57 16.87 -18.09
CA SER A 220 -2.67 16.81 -16.62
C SER A 220 -3.71 15.80 -16.11
N ASP A 221 -4.23 14.94 -16.98
CA ASP A 221 -5.14 13.88 -16.57
C ASP A 221 -4.36 12.75 -15.90
N ILE A 222 -4.76 12.40 -14.68
CA ILE A 222 -4.20 11.28 -13.92
C ILE A 222 -5.34 10.39 -13.38
N PHE A 223 -5.14 9.08 -13.38
CA PHE A 223 -6.07 8.20 -12.66
C PHE A 223 -5.99 8.51 -11.17
N ALA A 224 -7.10 8.74 -10.51
CA ALA A 224 -7.18 8.95 -9.07
C ALA A 224 -8.04 7.87 -8.42
N GLY A 225 -7.50 7.21 -7.38
CA GLY A 225 -8.18 6.19 -6.61
C GLY A 225 -8.26 6.57 -5.12
N VAL A 226 -9.47 6.62 -4.57
CA VAL A 226 -9.67 6.83 -3.14
C VAL A 226 -9.68 5.49 -2.43
N LEU A 227 -8.81 5.33 -1.43
CA LEU A 227 -8.70 4.10 -0.65
C LEU A 227 -9.95 3.91 0.25
N TYR A 228 -10.40 2.67 0.37
CA TYR A 228 -11.62 2.33 1.08
C TYR A 228 -11.57 2.66 2.57
N ASN A 229 -10.53 2.19 3.25
CA ASN A 229 -10.37 2.31 4.70
C ASN A 229 -9.26 3.31 5.10
N GLY A 230 -9.16 4.44 4.41
CA GLY A 230 -7.98 5.28 4.52
C GLY A 230 -6.76 4.48 4.04
N TYR A 231 -5.76 4.29 4.92
CA TYR A 231 -4.63 3.41 4.64
C TYR A 231 -4.49 2.26 5.65
N ALA A 232 -5.39 2.19 6.62
CA ALA A 232 -5.44 1.11 7.60
C ALA A 232 -5.91 -0.22 6.98
N PRO A 233 -5.54 -1.36 7.57
CA PRO A 233 -6.10 -2.64 7.18
C PRO A 233 -7.60 -2.72 7.50
N PRO A 234 -8.34 -3.66 6.91
CA PRO A 234 -9.71 -3.92 7.33
C PRO A 234 -9.78 -4.23 8.82
N ARG A 235 -10.81 -3.73 9.50
CA ARG A 235 -10.96 -3.92 10.94
C ARG A 235 -10.93 -5.41 11.32
N GLY A 236 -10.08 -5.77 12.26
CA GLY A 236 -9.86 -7.14 12.72
C GLY A 236 -8.77 -7.91 11.94
N PHE A 237 -7.97 -7.18 11.13
CA PHE A 237 -6.89 -7.75 10.32
C PHE A 237 -5.58 -6.97 10.44
N CYS A 238 -5.38 -6.26 11.53
CA CYS A 238 -4.11 -5.62 11.86
C CYS A 238 -3.21 -6.62 12.61
N TYR A 239 -2.19 -7.12 11.92
CA TYR A 239 -1.26 -8.11 12.47
C TYR A 239 0.05 -7.50 12.93
N ASP A 240 0.00 -6.29 13.45
CA ASP A 240 1.16 -5.59 14.01
C ASP A 240 1.18 -5.67 15.54
N GLN A 241 2.37 -5.53 16.11
CA GLN A 241 2.55 -5.48 17.57
C GLN A 241 1.88 -4.26 18.21
N SER A 242 1.58 -3.22 17.44
CA SER A 242 0.83 -2.05 17.88
C SER A 242 -0.69 -2.27 17.93
N CYS A 243 -1.17 -3.41 17.42
CA CYS A 243 -2.58 -3.76 17.33
C CYS A 243 -2.98 -4.83 18.36
N ASN A 244 -4.29 -4.94 18.60
CA ASN A 244 -4.86 -5.96 19.49
C ASN A 244 -5.72 -6.99 18.72
N ASP A 245 -5.67 -7.00 17.39
CA ASP A 245 -6.42 -7.97 16.59
C ASP A 245 -5.79 -9.37 16.77
N PRO A 246 -6.61 -10.44 16.92
CA PRO A 246 -6.09 -11.76 17.15
C PRO A 246 -5.34 -12.31 15.93
N PRO A 247 -4.19 -12.97 16.11
CA PRO A 247 -3.51 -13.65 15.01
C PRO A 247 -4.35 -14.83 14.50
N VAL A 248 -4.02 -15.32 13.32
CA VAL A 248 -4.63 -16.56 12.79
C VAL A 248 -4.12 -17.77 13.56
N GLN A 249 -4.99 -18.35 14.38
CA GLN A 249 -4.75 -19.52 15.21
C GLN A 249 -5.33 -20.76 14.50
N ASP A 250 -4.46 -21.58 13.94
CA ASP A 250 -4.80 -22.66 13.01
C ASP A 250 -4.46 -24.08 13.50
N ASP A 251 -4.00 -24.21 14.74
CA ASP A 251 -3.81 -25.52 15.35
C ASP A 251 -5.18 -26.09 15.81
N PRO A 252 -5.61 -27.25 15.27
CA PRO A 252 -6.93 -27.85 15.56
C PRO A 252 -7.10 -28.30 17.02
N THR A 253 -6.03 -28.34 17.80
CA THR A 253 -6.07 -28.70 19.23
C THR A 253 -6.35 -27.51 20.13
N LEU A 254 -6.32 -26.29 19.60
CA LEU A 254 -6.53 -25.07 20.37
C LEU A 254 -8.01 -24.83 20.68
N PHE A 255 -8.27 -24.40 21.92
CA PHE A 255 -9.62 -23.97 22.33
C PHE A 255 -10.11 -22.73 21.55
N ASP A 256 -9.20 -21.84 21.20
CA ASP A 256 -9.43 -20.56 20.52
C ASP A 256 -9.05 -20.61 19.03
N LEU A 257 -9.12 -21.80 18.42
CA LEU A 257 -9.02 -21.98 16.96
C LEU A 257 -9.97 -21.01 16.23
N ASN A 258 -9.43 -20.12 15.39
CA ASN A 258 -10.22 -19.03 14.81
C ASN A 258 -10.19 -18.94 13.27
N VAL A 259 -9.58 -19.91 12.59
CA VAL A 259 -9.38 -19.88 11.12
C VAL A 259 -10.69 -19.66 10.37
N LYS A 260 -11.71 -20.47 10.67
CA LYS A 260 -12.99 -20.41 9.95
C LYS A 260 -13.65 -19.03 10.08
N GLU A 261 -13.74 -18.53 11.30
CA GLU A 261 -14.32 -17.23 11.58
C GLU A 261 -13.53 -16.08 10.92
N THR A 262 -12.19 -16.17 10.96
CA THR A 262 -11.32 -15.18 10.35
C THR A 262 -11.49 -15.13 8.83
N VAL A 263 -11.56 -16.30 8.17
CA VAL A 263 -11.79 -16.40 6.72
C VAL A 263 -13.18 -15.86 6.35
N GLU A 264 -14.23 -16.27 7.06
CA GLU A 264 -15.59 -15.79 6.82
C GLU A 264 -15.69 -14.26 7.00
N ARG A 265 -15.07 -13.71 8.04
CA ARG A 265 -15.02 -12.27 8.29
C ARG A 265 -14.26 -11.54 7.17
N PHE A 266 -13.13 -12.09 6.70
CA PHE A 266 -12.37 -11.50 5.61
C PHE A 266 -13.18 -11.47 4.30
N VAL A 267 -13.85 -12.57 3.95
CA VAL A 267 -14.73 -12.62 2.78
C VAL A 267 -15.84 -11.58 2.88
N ASN A 268 -16.47 -11.44 4.04
CA ASN A 268 -17.54 -10.46 4.24
C ASN A 268 -17.05 -9.02 4.05
N VAL A 269 -15.89 -8.64 4.57
CA VAL A 269 -15.36 -7.28 4.41
C VAL A 269 -14.92 -7.02 2.96
N THR A 270 -14.33 -8.00 2.28
CA THR A 270 -13.96 -7.89 0.87
C THR A 270 -15.17 -7.79 -0.05
N CYS A 271 -16.21 -8.60 0.15
CA CYS A 271 -17.45 -8.51 -0.61
C CYS A 271 -18.15 -7.16 -0.40
N LYS A 272 -18.18 -6.66 0.84
CA LYS A 272 -18.73 -5.34 1.14
C LYS A 272 -17.96 -4.23 0.40
N GLN A 273 -16.64 -4.24 0.46
CA GLN A 273 -15.84 -3.27 -0.29
C GLN A 273 -16.07 -3.38 -1.79
N ALA A 274 -16.05 -4.60 -2.34
CA ALA A 274 -16.25 -4.84 -3.76
C ALA A 274 -17.60 -4.32 -4.28
N SER A 275 -18.67 -4.40 -3.47
CA SER A 275 -19.98 -3.87 -3.84
C SER A 275 -20.00 -2.35 -4.05
N GLN A 276 -18.99 -1.64 -3.56
CA GLN A 276 -18.85 -0.19 -3.62
C GLN A 276 -17.83 0.29 -4.67
N TYR A 277 -17.30 -0.63 -5.49
CA TYR A 277 -16.41 -0.35 -6.61
C TYR A 277 -17.03 -0.84 -7.93
N LYS A 278 -16.60 -0.27 -9.05
CA LYS A 278 -17.16 -0.61 -10.37
C LYS A 278 -16.57 -1.88 -10.96
N THR A 279 -15.31 -2.17 -10.63
CA THR A 279 -14.58 -3.29 -11.21
C THR A 279 -14.50 -4.47 -10.26
N ASN A 280 -14.11 -5.62 -10.77
CA ASN A 280 -13.83 -6.81 -9.96
C ASN A 280 -12.41 -6.81 -9.36
N HIS A 281 -11.73 -5.68 -9.35
CA HIS A 281 -10.44 -5.49 -8.70
C HIS A 281 -10.61 -4.56 -7.50
N ILE A 282 -10.22 -5.02 -6.31
CA ILE A 282 -10.20 -4.21 -5.11
C ILE A 282 -8.83 -4.28 -4.44
N MET A 283 -8.44 -3.20 -3.78
CA MET A 283 -7.18 -3.09 -3.07
C MET A 283 -7.45 -2.93 -1.57
N LEU A 284 -6.79 -3.74 -0.75
CA LEU A 284 -6.80 -3.66 0.70
C LEU A 284 -5.39 -3.31 1.17
N THR A 285 -5.24 -2.17 1.81
CA THR A 285 -4.00 -1.77 2.48
C THR A 285 -3.78 -2.65 3.71
N MET A 286 -2.55 -3.15 3.88
CA MET A 286 -2.15 -4.00 4.99
C MET A 286 -0.94 -3.38 5.70
N GLY A 287 -1.21 -2.39 6.54
CA GLY A 287 -0.22 -1.57 7.25
C GLY A 287 -0.84 -0.29 7.77
N GLU A 288 -0.09 0.45 8.57
CA GLU A 288 -0.44 1.72 9.20
C GLU A 288 0.84 2.47 9.57
N ASP A 289 0.73 3.55 10.37
CA ASP A 289 1.85 4.36 10.84
C ASP A 289 2.92 3.52 11.53
N PHE A 290 4.14 3.57 11.00
CA PHE A 290 5.35 2.92 11.53
C PHE A 290 5.23 1.43 11.83
N GLN A 291 4.30 0.72 11.20
CA GLN A 291 4.13 -0.72 11.34
C GLN A 291 5.23 -1.49 10.60
N TYR A 292 5.33 -2.79 10.84
CA TYR A 292 6.34 -3.70 10.31
C TYR A 292 7.70 -3.67 11.01
N GLU A 293 7.87 -3.08 12.19
CA GLU A 293 9.08 -3.31 13.00
C GLU A 293 9.29 -4.81 13.28
N ASN A 294 8.21 -5.58 13.33
CA ASN A 294 8.24 -7.03 13.27
C ASN A 294 7.43 -7.52 12.05
N ALA A 295 8.03 -7.44 10.88
CA ALA A 295 7.38 -7.84 9.63
C ALA A 295 6.92 -9.32 9.61
N ASN A 296 7.56 -10.18 10.42
CA ASN A 296 7.17 -11.59 10.52
C ASN A 296 5.74 -11.77 11.05
N THR A 297 5.26 -10.93 11.96
CA THR A 297 3.89 -11.00 12.45
C THR A 297 2.89 -10.74 11.33
N TRP A 298 3.14 -9.74 10.51
CA TRP A 298 2.33 -9.44 9.35
C TRP A 298 2.34 -10.57 8.32
N TYR A 299 3.51 -10.94 7.83
CA TYR A 299 3.62 -11.92 6.75
C TYR A 299 3.10 -13.30 7.16
N LYS A 300 3.41 -13.76 8.36
CA LYS A 300 2.94 -15.07 8.85
C LYS A 300 1.42 -15.16 8.88
N ASN A 301 0.74 -14.10 9.31
CA ASN A 301 -0.72 -14.09 9.37
C ASN A 301 -1.35 -13.89 7.99
N LEU A 302 -0.76 -13.06 7.11
CA LEU A 302 -1.20 -12.92 5.74
C LEU A 302 -1.04 -14.24 4.95
N ASP A 303 0.07 -14.96 5.12
CA ASP A 303 0.32 -16.23 4.46
C ASP A 303 -0.73 -17.28 4.87
N LYS A 304 -1.05 -17.37 6.17
CA LYS A 304 -2.12 -18.25 6.68
C LYS A 304 -3.47 -17.84 6.08
N LEU A 305 -3.83 -16.56 6.17
CA LEU A 305 -5.08 -16.04 5.61
C LEU A 305 -5.22 -16.37 4.12
N ILE A 306 -4.19 -16.13 3.33
CA ILE A 306 -4.16 -16.43 1.89
C ILE A 306 -4.32 -17.93 1.64
N THR A 307 -3.66 -18.77 2.43
CA THR A 307 -3.71 -20.23 2.28
C THR A 307 -5.13 -20.72 2.49
N TYR A 308 -5.76 -20.37 3.59
CA TYR A 308 -7.12 -20.81 3.91
C TYR A 308 -8.18 -20.22 2.97
N LEU A 309 -8.01 -18.98 2.52
CA LEU A 309 -8.89 -18.40 1.49
C LEU A 309 -8.81 -19.18 0.17
N LYS A 310 -7.61 -19.61 -0.25
CA LYS A 310 -7.43 -20.46 -1.45
C LYS A 310 -8.05 -21.84 -1.31
N GLU A 311 -8.04 -22.43 -0.12
CA GLU A 311 -8.69 -23.72 0.14
C GLU A 311 -10.20 -23.61 -0.01
N VAL A 312 -10.80 -22.61 0.62
CA VAL A 312 -12.24 -22.36 0.55
C VAL A 312 -12.69 -22.00 -0.87
N SER A 313 -11.86 -21.29 -1.63
CA SER A 313 -12.18 -20.91 -3.01
C SER A 313 -12.18 -22.08 -4.01
N LYS A 314 -11.65 -23.25 -3.63
CA LYS A 314 -11.64 -24.47 -4.46
C LYS A 314 -12.83 -25.40 -4.19
N MET A 315 -13.54 -25.18 -3.10
CA MET A 315 -14.75 -25.92 -2.72
C MET A 315 -15.99 -25.34 -3.40
#